data_6a8be70eb5ec5e267fbc5ef320015db5
#
_entry.id   6a8be70eb5ec5e267fbc5ef320015db5
#
_cell.length_a   1.000
_cell.length_b   1.000
_cell.length_c   1.000
_cell.angle_alpha   90.00
_cell.angle_beta   90.00
_cell.angle_gamma   90.00
#
_symmetry.space_group_name_H-M   'P 1'
#
loop_
_entity.id
_entity.type
_entity.pdbx_description
1 polymer ?
#
loop_
_entity_poly.entity_id
_entity_poly.type
_entity_poly.pdbx_seq_one_letter_code
_entity_poly.pdbx_strand_id
1 'polypeptide(L)'
;IEIMTLLHRLASEEQRAILMSTHDIEQALVLGDKLWLLKKGKGLECGVTEDLILAHRMDTLFPHEDIRFDSMHGIYSPEVKGGKSIYLSTSDEILRHWAQNAMNRNGFLCLELPGADRKECLPLLEVESANHLILSTERNTEVYCSFEALFASSQLVCES
;
A
#
# COMPACT_ATOMS: atom_id res chain seq x y z
N ILE A 1 -5.02 18.57 8.17
CA ILE A 1 -3.87 18.39 9.10
C ILE A 1 -3.89 19.46 10.20
N GLU A 2 -3.86 20.75 9.90
CA GLU A 2 -3.76 21.82 10.89
C GLU A 2 -4.86 21.79 11.98
N ILE A 3 -6.11 21.57 11.59
CA ILE A 3 -7.24 21.52 12.54
C ILE A 3 -7.11 20.31 13.48
N MET A 4 -6.78 19.14 12.97
CA MET A 4 -6.59 17.93 13.79
C MET A 4 -5.45 18.09 14.79
N THR A 5 -4.32 18.63 14.33
CA THR A 5 -3.17 18.92 15.19
C THR A 5 -3.52 19.93 16.27
N LEU A 6 -4.29 20.97 15.94
CA LEU A 6 -4.77 21.96 16.93
C LEU A 6 -5.69 21.32 17.97
N LEU A 7 -6.64 20.48 17.53
CA LEU A 7 -7.57 19.78 18.43
C LEU A 7 -6.84 18.79 19.34
N HIS A 8 -5.88 18.02 18.80
CA HIS A 8 -5.05 17.13 19.61
C HIS A 8 -4.24 17.89 20.67
N ARG A 9 -3.65 19.03 20.30
CA ARG A 9 -2.94 19.90 21.26
C ARG A 9 -3.87 20.44 22.34
N LEU A 10 -5.06 20.95 21.98
CA LEU A 10 -6.05 21.44 22.93
C LEU A 10 -6.52 20.34 23.89
N ALA A 11 -6.75 19.13 23.38
CA ALA A 11 -7.13 17.98 24.19
C ALA A 11 -6.04 17.68 25.25
N SER A 12 -4.78 17.68 24.81
CA SER A 12 -3.63 17.34 25.66
C SER A 12 -3.32 18.47 26.69
N GLU A 13 -3.28 19.72 26.24
CA GLU A 13 -2.92 20.86 27.09
C GLU A 13 -4.01 21.23 28.10
N GLU A 14 -5.28 21.17 27.67
CA GLU A 14 -6.42 21.54 28.53
C GLU A 14 -7.11 20.32 29.17
N GLN A 15 -6.56 19.13 29.01
CA GLN A 15 -7.11 17.86 29.53
C GLN A 15 -8.60 17.68 29.18
N ARG A 16 -8.97 17.98 27.95
CA ARG A 16 -10.34 17.85 27.43
C ARG A 16 -10.48 16.65 26.54
N ALA A 17 -11.62 16.00 26.61
CA ALA A 17 -12.00 15.00 25.63
C ALA A 17 -12.64 15.68 24.41
N ILE A 18 -12.11 15.44 23.23
CA ILE A 18 -12.65 15.93 21.96
C ILE A 18 -13.08 14.72 21.14
N LEU A 19 -14.34 14.65 20.77
CA LEU A 19 -14.87 13.66 19.85
C LEU A 19 -15.11 14.31 18.49
N MET A 20 -14.52 13.73 17.45
CA MET A 20 -14.67 14.21 16.08
C MET A 20 -15.04 13.07 15.14
N SER A 21 -15.89 13.37 14.17
CA SER A 21 -16.17 12.48 13.04
C SER A 21 -15.39 12.94 11.83
N THR A 22 -14.66 12.04 11.20
CA THR A 22 -13.91 12.30 9.98
C THR A 22 -14.00 11.14 9.02
N HIS A 23 -13.80 11.39 7.74
CA HIS A 23 -13.57 10.39 6.71
C HIS A 23 -12.10 10.29 6.29
N ASP A 24 -11.25 11.15 6.87
CA ASP A 24 -9.81 11.14 6.67
C ASP A 24 -9.19 10.14 7.65
N ILE A 25 -9.03 8.92 7.17
CA ILE A 25 -8.57 7.78 7.98
C ILE A 25 -7.11 7.96 8.35
N GLU A 26 -6.27 8.40 7.42
CA GLU A 26 -4.84 8.59 7.67
C GLU A 26 -4.59 9.58 8.80
N GLN A 27 -5.27 10.72 8.79
CA GLN A 27 -5.17 11.68 9.89
C GLN A 27 -5.72 11.13 11.21
N ALA A 28 -6.81 10.37 11.16
CA ALA A 28 -7.39 9.74 12.35
C ALA A 28 -6.43 8.72 12.97
N LEU A 29 -5.73 7.92 12.16
CA LEU A 29 -4.75 6.94 12.62
C LEU A 29 -3.50 7.58 13.25
N VAL A 30 -3.06 8.72 12.73
CA VAL A 30 -1.85 9.40 13.22
C VAL A 30 -2.10 10.27 14.46
N LEU A 31 -3.29 10.92 14.55
CA LEU A 31 -3.55 11.95 15.55
C LEU A 31 -4.61 11.55 16.58
N GLY A 32 -5.33 10.46 16.38
CA GLY A 32 -6.37 10.01 17.29
C GLY A 32 -5.83 9.08 18.38
N ASP A 33 -5.97 9.47 19.66
CA ASP A 33 -5.63 8.59 20.80
C ASP A 33 -6.51 7.35 20.84
N LYS A 34 -7.76 7.49 20.41
CA LYS A 34 -8.74 6.39 20.29
C LYS A 34 -9.59 6.54 19.05
N LEU A 35 -9.88 5.43 18.42
CA LEU A 35 -10.77 5.38 17.26
C LEU A 35 -12.11 4.74 17.64
N TRP A 36 -13.16 5.27 17.03
CA TRP A 36 -14.49 4.69 17.04
C TRP A 36 -14.85 4.28 15.62
N LEU A 37 -14.77 2.98 15.34
CA LEU A 37 -15.05 2.41 14.02
C LEU A 37 -16.53 2.11 13.92
N LEU A 38 -17.27 2.89 13.14
CA LEU A 38 -18.69 2.66 12.88
C LEU A 38 -18.86 1.83 11.62
N LYS A 39 -19.24 0.57 11.78
CA LYS A 39 -19.44 -0.38 10.69
C LYS A 39 -20.92 -0.57 10.41
N LYS A 40 -21.30 -0.47 9.14
CA LYS A 40 -22.71 -0.69 8.73
C LYS A 40 -23.16 -2.10 9.12
N GLY A 41 -24.19 -2.18 9.97
CA GLY A 41 -24.80 -3.47 10.42
C GLY A 41 -24.00 -4.25 11.47
N LYS A 42 -22.82 -3.76 11.91
CA LYS A 42 -21.99 -4.45 12.92
C LYS A 42 -21.79 -3.66 14.22
N GLY A 43 -22.38 -2.45 14.30
CA GLY A 43 -22.29 -1.61 15.49
C GLY A 43 -21.02 -0.78 15.56
N LEU A 44 -20.71 -0.32 16.78
CA LEU A 44 -19.55 0.51 17.09
C LEU A 44 -18.47 -0.34 17.73
N GLU A 45 -17.25 -0.23 17.20
CA GLU A 45 -16.06 -0.82 17.80
C GLU A 45 -15.10 0.31 18.15
N CYS A 46 -14.53 0.30 19.36
CA CYS A 46 -13.63 1.36 19.80
C CYS A 46 -12.38 0.77 20.45
N GLY A 47 -11.27 1.49 20.32
CA GLY A 47 -10.00 1.10 20.92
C GLY A 47 -8.92 2.13 20.66
N VAL A 48 -7.76 1.89 21.21
CA VAL A 48 -6.53 2.61 20.86
C VAL A 48 -6.17 2.25 19.43
N THR A 49 -5.62 3.19 18.69
CA THR A 49 -5.34 3.05 17.24
C THR A 49 -4.50 1.81 16.94
N GLU A 50 -3.43 1.62 17.68
CA GLU A 50 -2.49 0.52 17.50
C GLU A 50 -3.16 -0.86 17.76
N ASP A 51 -3.96 -0.95 18.80
CA ASP A 51 -4.69 -2.20 19.12
C ASP A 51 -5.66 -2.58 18.01
N LEU A 52 -6.36 -1.61 17.43
CA LEU A 52 -7.30 -1.85 16.34
C LEU A 52 -6.58 -2.29 15.05
N ILE A 53 -5.42 -1.70 14.75
CA ILE A 53 -4.60 -2.07 13.60
C ILE A 53 -4.04 -3.48 13.78
N LEU A 54 -3.38 -3.74 14.92
CA LEU A 54 -2.75 -5.04 15.19
C LEU A 54 -3.75 -6.18 15.35
N ALA A 55 -4.99 -5.88 15.77
CA ALA A 55 -6.09 -6.84 15.80
C ALA A 55 -6.83 -6.96 14.46
N HIS A 56 -6.31 -6.40 13.36
CA HIS A 56 -6.89 -6.46 12.01
C HIS A 56 -8.33 -5.91 11.92
N ARG A 57 -8.69 -4.96 12.80
CA ARG A 57 -10.05 -4.40 12.81
C ARG A 57 -10.30 -3.46 11.65
N MET A 58 -9.23 -2.85 11.12
CA MET A 58 -9.28 -1.98 9.95
C MET A 58 -9.65 -2.75 8.67
N ASP A 59 -9.23 -4.01 8.54
CA ASP A 59 -9.48 -4.83 7.34
C ASP A 59 -10.98 -5.00 7.04
N THR A 60 -11.83 -4.87 8.06
CA THR A 60 -13.27 -5.05 7.94
C THR A 60 -14.07 -3.74 7.92
N LEU A 61 -13.41 -2.60 7.89
CA LEU A 61 -14.07 -1.29 7.87
C LEU A 61 -14.75 -1.04 6.51
N PHE A 62 -14.09 -1.40 5.43
CA PHE A 62 -14.66 -1.38 4.07
C PHE A 62 -14.90 -2.82 3.62
N PRO A 63 -16.15 -3.26 3.51
CA PRO A 63 -16.49 -4.64 3.11
C PRO A 63 -16.41 -4.85 1.59
N HIS A 64 -15.49 -4.19 0.91
CA HIS A 64 -15.23 -4.38 -0.51
C HIS A 64 -14.08 -5.37 -0.69
N GLU A 65 -14.34 -6.41 -1.47
CA GLU A 65 -13.34 -7.44 -1.77
C GLU A 65 -12.12 -6.93 -2.55
N ASP A 66 -12.19 -5.71 -3.06
CA ASP A 66 -11.17 -5.11 -3.91
C ASP A 66 -10.32 -4.04 -3.19
N ILE A 67 -10.52 -3.88 -1.86
CA ILE A 67 -9.78 -2.90 -1.06
C ILE A 67 -9.18 -3.60 0.15
N ARG A 68 -7.89 -3.43 0.34
CA ARG A 68 -7.15 -3.97 1.48
C ARG A 68 -6.50 -2.86 2.29
N PHE A 69 -6.51 -3.01 3.60
CA PHE A 69 -5.78 -2.13 4.50
C PHE A 69 -4.31 -2.55 4.57
N ASP A 70 -3.42 -1.63 4.23
CA ASP A 70 -1.99 -1.77 4.45
C ASP A 70 -1.67 -1.29 5.87
N SER A 71 -1.47 -2.24 6.77
CA SER A 71 -1.20 -1.95 8.18
C SER A 71 0.17 -1.34 8.43
N MET A 72 1.11 -1.47 7.50
CA MET A 72 2.43 -0.86 7.61
C MET A 72 2.38 0.65 7.31
N HIS A 73 1.59 1.04 6.31
CA HIS A 73 1.50 2.43 5.86
C HIS A 73 0.24 3.15 6.35
N GLY A 74 -0.72 2.42 6.97
CA GLY A 74 -1.97 2.99 7.47
C GLY A 74 -2.93 3.48 6.37
N ILE A 75 -2.85 2.93 5.18
CA ILE A 75 -3.64 3.32 4.02
C ILE A 75 -4.49 2.18 3.47
N TYR A 76 -5.56 2.52 2.77
CA TYR A 76 -6.32 1.56 1.98
C TYR A 76 -5.86 1.58 0.53
N SER A 77 -5.57 0.41 0.00
CA SER A 77 -5.15 0.24 -1.39
C SER A 77 -6.02 -0.80 -2.12
N PRO A 78 -6.20 -0.67 -3.44
CA PRO A 78 -6.85 -1.70 -4.23
C PRO A 78 -6.08 -3.02 -4.13
N GLU A 79 -6.81 -4.13 -3.94
CA GLU A 79 -6.22 -5.46 -4.04
C GLU A 79 -6.13 -5.88 -5.51
N VAL A 80 -4.93 -6.22 -5.97
CA VAL A 80 -4.73 -6.72 -7.33
C VAL A 80 -5.12 -8.19 -7.37
N LYS A 81 -6.30 -8.50 -7.90
CA LYS A 81 -6.80 -9.87 -8.06
C LYS A 81 -6.50 -10.39 -9.46
N GLY A 82 -5.88 -11.55 -9.55
CA GLY A 82 -5.69 -12.28 -10.79
C GLY A 82 -4.82 -11.60 -11.85
N GLY A 83 -3.98 -10.67 -11.43
CA GLY A 83 -3.03 -10.00 -12.30
C GLY A 83 -1.88 -10.91 -12.72
N LYS A 84 -1.11 -10.44 -13.69
CA LYS A 84 0.16 -11.06 -14.07
C LYS A 84 1.13 -10.93 -12.91
N SER A 85 1.87 -11.99 -12.62
CA SER A 85 2.87 -11.95 -11.53
C SER A 85 4.21 -11.46 -12.07
N ILE A 86 4.92 -10.69 -11.25
CA ILE A 86 6.27 -10.20 -11.53
C ILE A 86 7.10 -10.23 -10.24
N TYR A 87 8.36 -10.64 -10.35
CA TYR A 87 9.28 -10.48 -9.24
C TYR A 87 9.76 -9.04 -9.15
N LEU A 88 9.80 -8.50 -7.93
CA LEU A 88 10.31 -7.16 -7.66
C LEU A 88 11.55 -7.25 -6.76
N SER A 89 12.65 -6.70 -7.23
CA SER A 89 13.92 -6.63 -6.49
C SER A 89 14.36 -5.19 -6.34
N THR A 90 14.60 -4.79 -5.11
CA THR A 90 15.25 -3.52 -4.75
C THR A 90 15.72 -3.58 -3.31
N SER A 91 16.80 -2.88 -3.00
CA SER A 91 17.33 -2.76 -1.63
C SER A 91 16.75 -1.59 -0.84
N ASP A 92 16.04 -0.68 -1.50
CA ASP A 92 15.46 0.52 -0.91
C ASP A 92 13.96 0.33 -0.69
N GLU A 93 13.48 0.56 0.54
CA GLU A 93 12.07 0.37 0.89
C GLU A 93 11.15 1.41 0.25
N ILE A 94 11.62 2.65 0.03
CA ILE A 94 10.84 3.69 -0.63
C ILE A 94 10.66 3.34 -2.11
N LEU A 95 11.75 2.90 -2.77
CA LEU A 95 11.67 2.42 -4.14
C LEU A 95 10.78 1.19 -4.25
N ARG A 96 10.86 0.26 -3.31
CA ARG A 96 9.98 -0.92 -3.24
C ARG A 96 8.51 -0.52 -3.17
N HIS A 97 8.16 0.35 -2.24
CA HIS A 97 6.78 0.81 -2.05
C HIS A 97 6.22 1.44 -3.34
N TRP A 98 6.95 2.38 -3.94
CA TRP A 98 6.47 3.07 -5.14
C TRP A 98 6.49 2.19 -6.39
N ALA A 99 7.48 1.31 -6.54
CA ALA A 99 7.49 0.31 -7.60
C ALA A 99 6.31 -0.64 -7.50
N GLN A 100 6.04 -1.17 -6.31
CA GLN A 100 4.89 -2.04 -6.06
C GLN A 100 3.56 -1.33 -6.38
N ASN A 101 3.39 -0.09 -5.93
CA ASN A 101 2.19 0.70 -6.25
C ASN A 101 2.05 0.95 -7.76
N ALA A 102 3.14 1.24 -8.45
CA ALA A 102 3.15 1.43 -9.89
C ALA A 102 2.78 0.15 -10.65
N MET A 103 3.35 -0.98 -10.25
CA MET A 103 3.05 -2.31 -10.84
C MET A 103 1.62 -2.74 -10.55
N ASN A 104 1.14 -2.58 -9.31
CA ASN A 104 -0.23 -2.90 -8.91
C ASN A 104 -1.26 -2.13 -9.75
N ARG A 105 -1.06 -0.83 -9.96
CA ARG A 105 -1.94 -0.01 -10.82
C ARG A 105 -2.00 -0.49 -12.27
N ASN A 106 -0.94 -1.18 -12.73
CA ASN A 106 -0.86 -1.75 -14.07
C ASN A 106 -1.22 -3.25 -14.10
N GLY A 107 -1.85 -3.77 -13.04
CA GLY A 107 -2.40 -5.13 -13.00
C GLY A 107 -1.36 -6.22 -12.71
N PHE A 108 -0.20 -5.87 -12.18
CA PHE A 108 0.83 -6.84 -11.81
C PHE A 108 0.82 -7.10 -10.30
N LEU A 109 0.85 -8.38 -9.94
CA LEU A 109 1.09 -8.81 -8.57
C LEU A 109 2.61 -8.93 -8.35
N CYS A 110 3.16 -8.07 -7.50
CA CYS A 110 4.57 -8.13 -7.14
C CYS A 110 4.84 -9.26 -6.15
N LEU A 111 5.79 -10.11 -6.48
CA LEU A 111 6.29 -11.20 -5.66
C LEU A 111 7.70 -10.86 -5.16
N GLU A 112 8.01 -11.29 -3.94
CA GLU A 112 9.39 -11.26 -3.47
C GLU A 112 10.22 -12.31 -4.22
N LEU A 113 11.50 -12.00 -4.45
CA LEU A 113 12.43 -12.96 -5.04
C LEU A 113 12.59 -14.13 -4.07
N PRO A 114 12.11 -15.33 -4.41
CA PRO A 114 12.46 -16.51 -3.65
C PRO A 114 13.95 -16.80 -3.88
N GLY A 115 14.70 -17.16 -2.85
CA GLY A 115 16.12 -17.47 -2.97
C GLY A 115 16.44 -18.45 -4.12
N ALA A 116 16.59 -19.76 -3.83
CA ALA A 116 16.94 -20.78 -4.83
C ALA A 116 15.79 -21.23 -5.74
N ASP A 117 14.54 -20.97 -5.38
CA ASP A 117 13.32 -21.47 -6.07
C ASP A 117 12.67 -20.45 -7.03
N ARG A 118 13.47 -19.64 -7.73
CA ARG A 118 12.93 -18.71 -8.73
C ARG A 118 12.24 -19.50 -9.85
N LYS A 119 10.97 -19.20 -10.10
CA LYS A 119 10.30 -19.64 -11.33
C LYS A 119 10.85 -18.81 -12.49
N GLU A 120 11.67 -19.43 -13.33
CA GLU A 120 12.33 -18.76 -14.46
C GLU A 120 11.34 -18.13 -15.46
N CYS A 121 10.10 -18.61 -15.48
CA CYS A 121 9.04 -18.12 -16.39
C CYS A 121 8.41 -16.79 -15.98
N LEU A 122 8.73 -16.21 -14.82
CA LEU A 122 8.19 -14.92 -14.41
C LEU A 122 9.18 -13.79 -14.67
N PRO A 123 8.70 -12.64 -15.20
CA PRO A 123 9.56 -11.47 -15.36
C PRO A 123 10.08 -10.98 -14.01
N LEU A 124 11.24 -10.33 -14.04
CA LEU A 124 11.86 -9.69 -12.89
C LEU A 124 12.06 -8.20 -13.19
N LEU A 125 11.55 -7.37 -12.31
CA LEU A 125 11.83 -5.94 -12.27
C LEU A 125 12.82 -5.65 -11.14
N GLU A 126 14.01 -5.20 -11.50
CA GLU A 126 15.01 -4.72 -10.56
C GLU A 126 15.00 -3.19 -10.58
N VAL A 127 14.81 -2.57 -9.42
CA VAL A 127 14.78 -1.12 -9.27
C VAL A 127 15.96 -0.70 -8.43
N GLU A 128 17.02 -0.24 -9.10
CA GLU A 128 18.24 0.23 -8.43
C GLU A 128 18.14 1.69 -8.00
N SER A 129 17.42 2.50 -8.80
CA SER A 129 17.13 3.90 -8.50
C SER A 129 15.89 4.37 -9.26
N ALA A 130 15.46 5.62 -9.01
CA ALA A 130 14.29 6.21 -9.67
C ALA A 130 14.46 6.32 -11.21
N ASN A 131 15.69 6.32 -11.70
CA ASN A 131 16.02 6.45 -13.12
C ASN A 131 16.85 5.26 -13.67
N HIS A 132 16.88 4.15 -12.94
CA HIS A 132 17.53 2.92 -13.38
C HIS A 132 16.69 1.70 -12.99
N LEU A 133 15.88 1.24 -13.95
CA LEU A 133 15.00 0.11 -13.81
C LEU A 133 15.40 -0.94 -14.85
N ILE A 134 15.54 -2.20 -14.43
CA ILE A 134 15.93 -3.30 -15.31
C ILE A 134 14.78 -4.30 -15.32
N LEU A 135 14.18 -4.51 -16.49
CA LEU A 135 13.16 -5.54 -16.69
C LEU A 135 13.80 -6.73 -17.41
N SER A 136 13.85 -7.86 -16.75
CA SER A 136 14.31 -9.13 -17.30
C SER A 136 13.11 -10.06 -17.55
N THR A 137 12.94 -10.46 -18.78
CA THR A 137 11.96 -11.45 -19.22
C THR A 137 12.69 -12.69 -19.75
N GLU A 138 11.97 -13.76 -20.09
CA GLU A 138 12.59 -14.95 -20.70
C GLU A 138 13.34 -14.65 -22.01
N ARG A 139 12.94 -13.59 -22.72
CA ARG A 139 13.41 -13.29 -24.07
C ARG A 139 14.45 -12.17 -24.10
N ASN A 140 14.36 -11.24 -23.17
CA ASN A 140 15.14 -10.01 -23.21
C ASN A 140 15.33 -9.40 -21.83
N THR A 141 16.39 -8.59 -21.70
CA THR A 141 16.63 -7.72 -20.57
C THR A 141 16.78 -6.29 -21.09
N GLU A 142 15.97 -5.39 -20.57
CA GLU A 142 15.96 -3.98 -20.98
C GLU A 142 16.09 -3.06 -19.77
N VAL A 143 16.72 -1.91 -20.02
CA VAL A 143 16.93 -0.88 -19.00
C VAL A 143 16.07 0.33 -19.33
N TYR A 144 15.39 0.84 -18.32
CA TYR A 144 14.50 2.00 -18.43
C TYR A 144 14.94 3.11 -17.49
N CYS A 145 14.83 4.34 -17.95
CA CYS A 145 15.21 5.52 -17.18
C CYS A 145 14.06 6.11 -16.34
N SER A 146 12.87 5.52 -16.42
CA SER A 146 11.71 5.92 -15.62
C SER A 146 10.61 4.87 -15.68
N PHE A 147 9.67 4.91 -14.72
CA PHE A 147 8.44 4.12 -14.78
C PHE A 147 7.57 4.48 -15.98
N GLU A 148 7.56 5.74 -16.41
CA GLU A 148 6.84 6.17 -17.61
C GLU A 148 7.39 5.44 -18.85
N ALA A 149 8.71 5.39 -19.03
CA ALA A 149 9.35 4.66 -20.12
C ALA A 149 9.08 3.15 -20.04
N LEU A 150 9.10 2.56 -18.85
CA LEU A 150 8.77 1.16 -18.61
C LEU A 150 7.35 0.84 -19.06
N PHE A 151 6.36 1.64 -18.66
CA PHE A 151 4.95 1.39 -19.00
C PHE A 151 4.59 1.78 -20.43
N ALA A 152 5.36 2.66 -21.08
CA ALA A 152 5.21 2.95 -22.50
C ALA A 152 5.73 1.81 -23.40
N SER A 153 6.55 0.92 -22.87
CA SER A 153 7.06 -0.23 -23.60
C SER A 153 6.02 -1.32 -23.73
N SER A 154 5.98 -2.01 -24.87
CA SER A 154 5.07 -3.15 -25.11
C SER A 154 5.47 -4.43 -24.37
N GLN A 155 6.58 -4.44 -23.68
CA GLN A 155 7.15 -5.66 -23.09
C GLN A 155 6.42 -6.13 -21.81
N LEU A 156 5.76 -5.23 -21.10
CA LEU A 156 4.86 -5.60 -19.99
C LEU A 156 3.50 -6.10 -20.47
N VAL A 157 3.17 -5.87 -21.74
CA VAL A 157 1.99 -6.42 -22.40
C VAL A 157 2.33 -7.83 -22.90
N CYS A 158 2.63 -8.77 -22.00
CA CYS A 158 2.69 -10.18 -22.39
C CYS A 158 1.31 -10.63 -22.84
N GLU A 159 1.28 -11.18 -24.02
CA GLU A 159 0.13 -11.80 -24.66
C GLU A 159 -0.56 -12.81 -23.72
N SER A 160 -1.88 -12.73 -23.75
CA SER A 160 -2.84 -13.65 -23.12
C SER A 160 -2.66 -15.07 -23.63
#